data_fd47a5e72d9f727a769c99f9aa97d7f3
#
_entry.id   fd47a5e72d9f727a769c99f9aa97d7f3
#
_cell.length_a   1.000
_cell.length_b   1.000
_cell.length_c   1.000
_cell.angle_alpha   90.00
_cell.angle_beta   90.00
_cell.angle_gamma   90.00
#
_symmetry.space_group_name_H-M   'P 1'
#
loop_
_entity.id
_entity.type
_entity.pdbx_description
1 polymer ?
#
loop_
_entity_poly.entity_id
_entity_poly.type
_entity_poly.pdbx_seq_one_letter_code
_entity_poly.pdbx_strand_id
1 'polypeptide(L)'
;MSYKALYRTYRPQTFEDVAGQSHVTITLKNAIKENRIAHAYLFAGPRGTGKTTIAKILAKAINCTGDHPPCNECPNCKAITQGDHPDVIEIDAASNNGVNEVRDLIDKVKYAPINAKYKVYIIDEVHMMTPEAFNALLKTLEEPPAHIAVSYTHLTLPTKLEV
;
A
#
# COMPACT_ATOMS: atom_id res chain seq x y z
N MET A 1 -30.90 -2.67 -1.21
CA MET A 1 -29.88 -1.75 -0.62
C MET A 1 -28.78 -2.61 0.01
N SER A 2 -27.57 -2.52 -0.48
CA SER A 2 -26.47 -3.22 0.16
C SER A 2 -26.05 -2.42 1.40
N TYR A 3 -26.15 -3.02 2.56
CA TYR A 3 -25.73 -2.43 3.84
C TYR A 3 -24.21 -2.32 3.83
N LYS A 4 -23.69 -1.11 3.63
CA LYS A 4 -22.26 -0.83 3.81
C LYS A 4 -22.00 -0.50 5.27
N ALA A 5 -21.11 -1.25 5.90
CA ALA A 5 -20.71 -0.96 7.28
C ALA A 5 -20.18 0.47 7.42
N LEU A 6 -20.52 1.16 8.50
CA LEU A 6 -20.17 2.56 8.73
C LEU A 6 -18.68 2.85 8.58
N TYR A 7 -17.81 1.96 9.03
CA TYR A 7 -16.36 2.11 8.91
C TYR A 7 -15.85 2.12 7.44
N ARG A 8 -16.62 1.57 6.50
CA ARG A 8 -16.30 1.64 5.06
C ARG A 8 -16.81 2.94 4.43
N THR A 9 -17.93 3.45 4.92
CA THR A 9 -18.53 4.68 4.43
C THR A 9 -17.73 5.92 4.85
N TYR A 10 -17.17 5.91 6.06
CA TYR A 10 -16.40 7.02 6.63
C TYR A 10 -14.89 6.85 6.57
N ARG A 11 -14.40 5.93 5.74
CA ARG A 11 -12.96 5.75 5.56
C ARG A 11 -12.37 6.99 4.88
N PRO A 12 -11.31 7.60 5.42
CA PRO A 12 -10.62 8.72 4.79
C PRO A 12 -10.24 8.43 3.33
N GLN A 13 -10.42 9.41 2.47
CA GLN A 13 -10.12 9.28 1.04
C GLN A 13 -8.93 10.14 0.61
N THR A 14 -8.53 11.09 1.43
CA THR A 14 -7.38 11.98 1.21
C THR A 14 -6.48 12.00 2.45
N PHE A 15 -5.25 12.50 2.29
CA PHE A 15 -4.34 12.66 3.43
C PHE A 15 -4.86 13.68 4.46
N GLU A 16 -5.62 14.67 4.03
CA GLU A 16 -6.23 15.68 4.87
C GLU A 16 -7.31 15.09 5.80
N ASP A 17 -7.99 14.06 5.34
CA ASP A 17 -9.04 13.38 6.11
C ASP A 17 -8.50 12.48 7.23
N VAL A 18 -7.19 12.17 7.20
CA VAL A 18 -6.58 11.28 8.20
C VAL A 18 -6.28 12.04 9.47
N ALA A 19 -7.01 11.74 10.54
CA ALA A 19 -6.83 12.35 11.84
C ALA A 19 -5.66 11.75 12.63
N GLY A 20 -4.90 12.59 13.33
CA GLY A 20 -3.90 12.16 14.31
C GLY A 20 -2.60 11.58 13.75
N GLN A 21 -2.38 11.63 12.41
CA GLN A 21 -1.21 11.10 11.73
C GLN A 21 -0.51 12.16 10.86
N SER A 22 -0.52 13.41 11.27
CA SER A 22 -0.03 14.53 10.47
C SER A 22 1.45 14.40 10.07
N HIS A 23 2.30 13.86 10.94
CA HIS A 23 3.71 13.62 10.64
C HIS A 23 3.92 12.63 9.49
N VAL A 24 3.11 11.58 9.41
CA VAL A 24 3.13 10.59 8.32
C VAL A 24 2.58 11.19 7.03
N THR A 25 1.44 11.82 7.09
CA THR A 25 0.78 12.40 5.90
C THR A 25 1.58 13.52 5.28
N ILE A 26 2.22 14.39 6.06
CA ILE A 26 3.10 15.45 5.56
C ILE A 26 4.32 14.84 4.85
N THR A 27 4.95 13.84 5.46
CA THR A 27 6.10 13.16 4.87
C THR A 27 5.76 12.53 3.52
N LEU A 28 4.63 11.83 3.42
CA LEU A 28 4.18 11.21 2.19
C LEU A 28 3.80 12.25 1.12
N LYS A 29 3.12 13.32 1.48
CA LYS A 29 2.79 14.42 0.56
C LYS A 29 4.04 15.07 -0.02
N ASN A 30 5.05 15.31 0.81
CA ASN A 30 6.33 15.87 0.36
C ASN A 30 7.06 14.91 -0.58
N ALA A 31 7.11 13.62 -0.27
CA ALA A 31 7.71 12.61 -1.13
C ALA A 31 7.04 12.55 -2.51
N ILE A 32 5.72 12.65 -2.56
CA ILE A 32 4.95 12.68 -3.81
C ILE A 32 5.25 13.94 -4.59
N LYS A 33 5.23 15.11 -3.94
CA LYS A 33 5.49 16.41 -4.55
C LYS A 33 6.90 16.50 -5.16
N GLU A 34 7.88 15.94 -4.46
CA GLU A 34 9.28 15.91 -4.91
C GLU A 34 9.60 14.75 -5.86
N ASN A 35 8.61 13.92 -6.19
CA ASN A 35 8.76 12.72 -7.01
C ASN A 35 9.83 11.75 -6.43
N ARG A 36 9.91 11.68 -5.12
CA ARG A 36 10.82 10.80 -4.37
C ARG A 36 10.05 9.67 -3.71
N ILE A 37 9.42 8.84 -4.53
CA ILE A 37 8.65 7.69 -4.05
C ILE A 37 9.62 6.56 -3.70
N ALA A 38 9.59 6.14 -2.44
CA ALA A 38 10.35 4.95 -2.02
C ALA A 38 9.70 3.69 -2.57
N HIS A 39 10.54 2.67 -2.84
CA HIS A 39 10.05 1.38 -3.32
C HIS A 39 9.35 0.54 -2.23
N ALA A 40 9.54 0.87 -0.95
CA ALA A 40 8.86 0.22 0.16
C ALA A 40 8.55 1.20 1.29
N TYR A 41 7.35 1.05 1.87
CA TYR A 41 6.89 1.78 3.05
C TYR A 41 6.41 0.78 4.10
N LEU A 42 6.79 0.99 5.35
CA LEU A 42 6.27 0.19 6.46
C LEU A 42 5.43 1.06 7.39
N PHE A 43 4.13 0.78 7.43
CA PHE A 43 3.19 1.41 8.36
C PHE A 43 3.01 0.50 9.58
N ALA A 44 3.48 0.96 10.72
CA ALA A 44 3.44 0.21 11.96
C ALA A 44 2.60 0.93 13.01
N GLY A 45 1.90 0.16 13.81
CA GLY A 45 1.07 0.68 14.89
C GLY A 45 -0.04 -0.27 15.31
N PRO A 46 -0.79 0.07 16.36
CA PRO A 46 -1.92 -0.72 16.83
C PRO A 46 -3.03 -0.84 15.78
N ARG A 47 -3.90 -1.80 15.97
CA ARG A 47 -5.10 -1.96 15.14
C ARG A 47 -5.98 -0.71 15.22
N GLY A 48 -6.54 -0.30 14.09
CA GLY A 48 -7.43 0.87 14.02
C GLY A 48 -6.74 2.22 13.89
N THR A 49 -5.41 2.28 13.68
CA THR A 49 -4.67 3.54 13.47
C THR A 49 -4.68 4.03 12.01
N GLY A 50 -5.39 3.36 11.12
CA GLY A 50 -5.55 3.78 9.73
C GLY A 50 -4.41 3.38 8.78
N LYS A 51 -3.58 2.41 9.14
CA LYS A 51 -2.45 1.95 8.32
C LYS A 51 -2.85 1.57 6.88
N THR A 52 -3.81 0.68 6.74
CA THR A 52 -4.32 0.25 5.43
C THR A 52 -4.98 1.40 4.67
N THR A 53 -5.65 2.30 5.37
CA THR A 53 -6.25 3.50 4.80
C THR A 53 -5.18 4.42 4.21
N ILE A 54 -4.11 4.70 4.94
CA ILE A 54 -2.97 5.51 4.48
C ILE A 54 -2.29 4.84 3.27
N ALA A 55 -2.10 3.53 3.31
CA ALA A 55 -1.55 2.77 2.20
C ALA A 55 -2.38 2.90 0.92
N LYS A 56 -3.70 2.83 1.02
CA LYS A 56 -4.61 3.05 -0.12
C LYS A 56 -4.56 4.49 -0.65
N ILE A 57 -4.52 5.47 0.24
CA ILE A 57 -4.39 6.88 -0.16
C ILE A 57 -3.06 7.11 -0.89
N LEU A 58 -1.97 6.54 -0.38
CA LEU A 58 -0.67 6.59 -1.05
C LEU A 58 -0.73 5.95 -2.43
N ALA A 59 -1.31 4.75 -2.56
CA ALA A 59 -1.46 4.06 -3.85
C ALA A 59 -2.24 4.90 -4.86
N LYS A 60 -3.31 5.55 -4.43
CA LYS A 60 -4.06 6.50 -5.26
C LYS A 60 -3.22 7.70 -5.67
N ALA A 61 -2.54 8.32 -4.72
CA ALA A 61 -1.77 9.54 -4.96
C ALA A 61 -0.63 9.34 -5.96
N ILE A 62 0.12 8.24 -5.86
CA ILE A 62 1.24 7.96 -6.77
C ILE A 62 0.80 7.52 -8.17
N ASN A 63 -0.42 7.06 -8.32
CA ASN A 63 -1.02 6.61 -9.58
C ASN A 63 -2.10 7.57 -10.12
N CYS A 64 -2.33 8.67 -9.44
CA CYS A 64 -3.32 9.66 -9.82
C CYS A 64 -2.91 10.38 -11.11
N THR A 65 -3.87 10.59 -12.00
CA THR A 65 -3.71 11.34 -13.25
C THR A 65 -4.26 12.77 -13.16
N GLY A 66 -4.83 13.16 -12.02
CA GLY A 66 -5.38 14.50 -11.77
C GLY A 66 -4.33 15.47 -11.19
N ASP A 67 -4.70 16.74 -11.12
CA ASP A 67 -3.80 17.84 -10.71
C ASP A 67 -3.48 17.84 -9.20
N HIS A 68 -4.40 17.33 -8.38
CA HIS A 68 -4.28 17.30 -6.91
C HIS A 68 -4.37 15.86 -6.39
N PRO A 69 -3.26 15.10 -6.36
CA PRO A 69 -3.26 13.71 -5.91
C PRO A 69 -3.51 13.55 -4.40
N PRO A 70 -4.38 12.60 -4.01
CA PRO A 70 -5.31 11.84 -4.84
C PRO A 70 -6.55 12.65 -5.22
N CYS A 71 -6.90 12.72 -6.49
CA CYS A 71 -8.07 13.48 -6.94
C CYS A 71 -9.42 12.79 -6.64
N ASN A 72 -9.43 11.48 -6.43
CA ASN A 72 -10.60 10.63 -6.22
C ASN A 72 -11.63 10.59 -7.37
N GLU A 73 -11.30 11.19 -8.50
CA GLU A 73 -12.19 11.30 -9.66
C GLU A 73 -11.66 10.58 -10.89
N CYS A 74 -10.35 10.48 -11.05
CA CYS A 74 -9.76 9.79 -12.18
C CYS A 74 -10.02 8.27 -12.13
N PRO A 75 -9.93 7.56 -13.27
CA PRO A 75 -10.18 6.13 -13.31
C PRO A 75 -9.33 5.31 -12.34
N ASN A 76 -8.06 5.68 -12.18
CA ASN A 76 -7.16 5.00 -11.24
C ASN A 76 -7.60 5.17 -9.79
N CYS A 77 -7.91 6.39 -9.35
CA CYS A 77 -8.39 6.64 -8.00
C CYS A 77 -9.70 5.89 -7.70
N LYS A 78 -10.64 5.89 -8.62
CA LYS A 78 -11.92 5.17 -8.47
C LYS A 78 -11.72 3.67 -8.38
N ALA A 79 -10.93 3.09 -9.27
CA ALA A 79 -10.65 1.65 -9.27
C ALA A 79 -9.91 1.20 -7.99
N ILE A 80 -8.94 1.98 -7.50
CA ILE A 80 -8.23 1.68 -6.26
C ILE A 80 -9.17 1.76 -5.06
N THR A 81 -10.06 2.75 -5.00
CA THR A 81 -11.07 2.87 -3.93
C THR A 81 -12.02 1.67 -3.90
N GLN A 82 -12.40 1.16 -5.07
CA GLN A 82 -13.27 -0.01 -5.21
C GLN A 82 -12.54 -1.34 -4.94
N GLY A 83 -11.22 -1.34 -5.05
CA GLY A 83 -10.39 -2.55 -4.91
C GLY A 83 -10.24 -3.37 -6.19
N ASP A 84 -10.56 -2.78 -7.34
CA ASP A 84 -10.58 -3.46 -8.64
C ASP A 84 -9.43 -3.08 -9.57
N HIS A 85 -8.46 -2.29 -9.08
CA HIS A 85 -7.35 -1.85 -9.92
C HIS A 85 -6.34 -2.99 -10.16
N PRO A 86 -5.99 -3.32 -11.41
CA PRO A 86 -5.12 -4.46 -11.72
C PRO A 86 -3.68 -4.29 -11.21
N ASP A 87 -3.20 -3.06 -11.08
CA ASP A 87 -1.84 -2.74 -10.63
C ASP A 87 -1.74 -2.43 -9.13
N VAL A 88 -2.84 -2.44 -8.39
CA VAL A 88 -2.87 -2.26 -6.93
C VAL A 88 -3.47 -3.49 -6.28
N ILE A 89 -2.61 -4.29 -5.66
CA ILE A 89 -2.94 -5.61 -5.15
C ILE A 89 -2.90 -5.58 -3.63
N GLU A 90 -4.02 -5.90 -2.98
CA GLU A 90 -4.11 -6.08 -1.53
C GLU A 90 -3.93 -7.55 -1.19
N ILE A 91 -3.04 -7.84 -0.24
CA ILE A 91 -2.73 -9.18 0.24
C ILE A 91 -2.88 -9.20 1.75
N ASP A 92 -3.68 -10.13 2.24
CA ASP A 92 -3.75 -10.46 3.66
C ASP A 92 -2.75 -11.58 3.96
N ALA A 93 -1.67 -11.24 4.66
CA ALA A 93 -0.64 -12.19 5.02
C ALA A 93 -1.11 -13.25 6.02
N ALA A 94 -2.20 -13.03 6.76
CA ALA A 94 -2.81 -14.04 7.60
C ALA A 94 -3.37 -15.23 6.79
N SER A 95 -3.85 -14.97 5.57
CA SER A 95 -4.38 -15.98 4.64
C SER A 95 -3.35 -16.46 3.63
N ASN A 96 -2.32 -15.65 3.32
CA ASN A 96 -1.32 -15.89 2.27
C ASN A 96 0.10 -15.82 2.87
N ASN A 97 0.37 -16.64 3.88
CA ASN A 97 1.58 -16.57 4.69
C ASN A 97 2.70 -17.53 4.28
N GLY A 98 2.44 -18.44 3.34
CA GLY A 98 3.36 -19.48 2.93
C GLY A 98 4.39 -19.00 1.90
N VAL A 99 5.47 -19.77 1.74
CA VAL A 99 6.55 -19.48 0.79
C VAL A 99 6.06 -19.53 -0.65
N ASN A 100 5.13 -20.44 -0.99
CA ASN A 100 4.61 -20.58 -2.35
C ASN A 100 3.78 -19.36 -2.78
N GLU A 101 2.94 -18.83 -1.89
CA GLU A 101 2.13 -17.64 -2.13
C GLU A 101 3.01 -16.41 -2.34
N VAL A 102 4.09 -16.29 -1.56
CA VAL A 102 5.06 -15.20 -1.70
C VAL A 102 5.88 -15.34 -2.98
N ARG A 103 6.26 -16.55 -3.39
CA ARG A 103 6.94 -16.79 -4.67
C ARG A 103 6.08 -16.38 -5.86
N ASP A 104 4.79 -16.71 -5.84
CA ASP A 104 3.84 -16.28 -6.87
C ASP A 104 3.73 -14.76 -6.93
N LEU A 105 3.74 -14.10 -5.78
CA LEU A 105 3.79 -12.64 -5.68
C LEU A 105 5.07 -12.07 -6.30
N ILE A 106 6.23 -12.62 -5.94
CA ILE A 106 7.55 -12.19 -6.44
C ILE A 106 7.63 -12.34 -7.97
N ASP A 107 7.09 -13.41 -8.51
CA ASP A 107 7.07 -13.60 -9.96
C ASP A 107 6.21 -12.56 -10.68
N LYS A 108 5.10 -12.16 -10.08
CA LYS A 108 4.24 -11.08 -10.62
C LYS A 108 4.86 -9.69 -10.52
N VAL A 109 5.73 -9.46 -9.53
CA VAL A 109 6.43 -8.19 -9.32
C VAL A 109 7.32 -7.80 -10.52
N LYS A 110 7.85 -8.77 -11.24
CA LYS A 110 8.74 -8.54 -12.39
C LYS A 110 8.05 -7.89 -13.58
N TYR A 111 6.74 -7.98 -13.68
CA TYR A 111 5.98 -7.42 -14.80
C TYR A 111 5.64 -5.95 -14.59
N ALA A 112 5.75 -5.17 -15.66
CA ALA A 112 5.40 -3.76 -15.65
C ALA A 112 3.91 -3.52 -15.34
N PRO A 113 3.53 -2.35 -14.82
CA PRO A 113 2.14 -1.96 -14.65
C PRO A 113 1.37 -1.98 -15.97
N ILE A 114 0.08 -2.29 -15.90
CA ILE A 114 -0.81 -2.31 -17.07
C ILE A 114 -1.40 -0.92 -17.30
N ASN A 115 -1.97 -0.30 -16.28
CA ASN A 115 -2.73 0.94 -16.36
C ASN A 115 -2.19 2.07 -15.47
N ALA A 116 -1.33 1.75 -14.51
CA ALA A 116 -0.83 2.70 -13.53
C ALA A 116 0.65 3.06 -13.79
N LYS A 117 1.12 4.11 -13.15
CA LYS A 117 2.54 4.49 -13.14
C LYS A 117 3.38 3.53 -12.29
N TYR A 118 2.83 3.13 -11.15
CA TYR A 118 3.45 2.21 -10.20
C TYR A 118 2.56 1.02 -9.94
N LYS A 119 3.17 -0.16 -9.89
CA LYS A 119 2.53 -1.36 -9.38
C LYS A 119 2.65 -1.39 -7.87
N VAL A 120 1.54 -1.45 -7.16
CA VAL A 120 1.51 -1.32 -5.71
C VAL A 120 1.02 -2.61 -5.06
N TYR A 121 1.77 -3.09 -4.10
CA TYR A 121 1.38 -4.21 -3.25
C TYR A 121 1.13 -3.71 -1.83
N ILE A 122 -0.07 -3.88 -1.33
CA ILE A 122 -0.45 -3.57 0.05
C ILE A 122 -0.54 -4.89 0.79
N ILE A 123 0.43 -5.15 1.67
CA ILE A 123 0.52 -6.40 2.42
C ILE A 123 0.10 -6.13 3.85
N ASP A 124 -1.09 -6.56 4.21
CA ASP A 124 -1.63 -6.41 5.55
C ASP A 124 -1.20 -7.56 6.46
N GLU A 125 -1.03 -7.28 7.74
CA GLU A 125 -0.65 -8.26 8.75
C GLU A 125 0.65 -9.03 8.42
N VAL A 126 1.67 -8.33 7.92
CA VAL A 126 2.93 -8.92 7.43
C VAL A 126 3.65 -9.79 8.49
N HIS A 127 3.43 -9.55 9.78
CA HIS A 127 3.96 -10.35 10.88
C HIS A 127 3.42 -11.79 10.91
N MET A 128 2.32 -12.07 10.20
CA MET A 128 1.75 -13.42 10.07
C MET A 128 2.44 -14.27 9.00
N MET A 129 3.35 -13.69 8.20
CA MET A 129 4.15 -14.45 7.26
C MET A 129 5.14 -15.38 7.97
N THR A 130 5.43 -16.52 7.35
CA THR A 130 6.53 -17.37 7.81
C THR A 130 7.87 -16.66 7.65
N PRO A 131 8.89 -16.95 8.48
CA PRO A 131 10.22 -16.33 8.33
C PRO A 131 10.82 -16.52 6.93
N GLU A 132 10.62 -17.69 6.32
CA GLU A 132 11.11 -18.02 4.98
C GLU A 132 10.43 -17.17 3.91
N ALA A 133 9.10 -16.99 4.01
CA ALA A 133 8.32 -16.15 3.11
C ALA A 133 8.73 -14.68 3.22
N PHE A 134 8.88 -14.18 4.43
CA PHE A 134 9.32 -12.82 4.69
C PHE A 134 10.73 -12.54 4.15
N ASN A 135 11.68 -13.46 4.35
CA ASN A 135 13.04 -13.34 3.83
C ASN A 135 13.07 -13.35 2.30
N ALA A 136 12.25 -14.18 1.65
CA ALA A 136 12.14 -14.19 0.20
C ALA A 136 11.61 -12.84 -0.34
N LEU A 137 10.64 -12.24 0.35
CA LEU A 137 10.12 -10.92 0.02
C LEU A 137 11.18 -9.83 0.20
N LEU A 138 11.93 -9.84 1.30
CA LEU A 138 13.00 -8.87 1.56
C LEU A 138 14.09 -8.91 0.48
N LYS A 139 14.48 -10.08 0.00
CA LYS A 139 15.46 -10.21 -1.09
C LYS A 139 14.98 -9.53 -2.37
N THR A 140 13.70 -9.64 -2.69
CA THR A 140 13.11 -8.95 -3.84
C THR A 140 13.14 -7.44 -3.68
N LEU A 141 13.03 -6.95 -2.45
CA LEU A 141 13.06 -5.51 -2.14
C LEU A 141 14.47 -4.92 -2.07
N GLU A 142 15.51 -5.74 -1.99
CA GLU A 142 16.91 -5.27 -2.05
C GLU A 142 17.26 -4.74 -3.46
N GLU A 143 16.70 -5.36 -4.49
CA GLU A 143 16.89 -4.95 -5.89
C GLU A 143 15.53 -4.83 -6.61
N PRO A 144 14.66 -3.88 -6.23
CA PRO A 144 13.33 -3.79 -6.79
C PRO A 144 13.35 -3.17 -8.18
N PRO A 145 12.44 -3.58 -9.07
CA PRO A 145 12.15 -2.82 -10.28
C PRO A 145 11.69 -1.39 -9.95
N ALA A 146 12.07 -0.40 -10.78
CA ALA A 146 11.80 1.01 -10.54
C ALA A 146 10.30 1.38 -10.49
N HIS A 147 9.43 0.56 -11.04
CA HIS A 147 7.98 0.78 -11.14
C HIS A 147 7.16 0.19 -9.98
N ILE A 148 7.81 -0.28 -8.92
CA ILE A 148 7.15 -0.97 -7.81
C ILE A 148 7.15 -0.13 -6.55
N ALA A 149 6.00 -0.06 -5.89
CA ALA A 149 5.86 0.39 -4.52
C ALA A 149 5.18 -0.69 -3.68
N VAL A 150 5.74 -0.99 -2.53
CA VAL A 150 5.21 -1.98 -1.60
C VAL A 150 4.88 -1.33 -0.27
N SER A 151 3.70 -1.57 0.23
CA SER A 151 3.26 -1.11 1.54
C SER A 151 3.00 -2.29 2.47
N TYR A 152 3.60 -2.25 3.64
CA TYR A 152 3.40 -3.25 4.68
C TYR A 152 2.62 -2.66 5.84
N THR A 153 1.72 -3.45 6.40
CA THR A 153 1.04 -3.10 7.64
C THR A 153 1.14 -4.23 8.66
N HIS A 154 1.36 -3.90 9.93
CA HIS A 154 1.34 -4.88 11.02
C HIS A 154 1.00 -4.27 12.38
N LEU A 155 0.70 -5.13 13.36
CA LEU A 155 0.21 -4.72 14.67
C LEU A 155 1.30 -4.28 15.65
N THR A 156 2.49 -4.88 15.61
CA THR A 156 3.59 -4.62 16.54
C THR A 156 4.93 -4.63 15.83
N LEU A 157 5.81 -3.74 16.27
CA LEU A 157 7.15 -3.56 15.73
C LEU A 157 8.18 -4.44 16.45
N PRO A 158 8.94 -5.26 15.74
CA PRO A 158 10.28 -5.60 16.22
C PRO A 158 11.42 -4.98 15.44
N THR A 159 11.26 -4.43 14.27
CA THR A 159 12.36 -3.83 13.50
C THR A 159 11.89 -2.60 12.73
N LYS A 160 12.61 -1.52 12.91
CA LYS A 160 12.45 -0.28 12.16
C LYS A 160 12.96 -0.50 10.73
N LEU A 161 12.06 -0.53 9.76
CA LEU A 161 12.33 -0.08 8.42
C LEU A 161 11.74 1.32 8.32
N GLU A 162 12.55 2.31 8.56
CA GLU A 162 12.18 3.69 8.33
C GLU A 162 12.23 3.97 6.84
N VAL A 163 11.21 4.61 6.38
CA VAL A 163 11.13 5.18 5.05
C VAL A 163 12.07 6.36 4.94
#